data_70b24cd8385c8a274abfc138e08d523d
#
_entry.id   70b24cd8385c8a274abfc138e08d523d
#
_cell.length_a   1.000
_cell.length_b   1.000
_cell.length_c   1.000
_cell.angle_alpha   90.00
_cell.angle_beta   90.00
_cell.angle_gamma   90.00
#
_symmetry.space_group_name_H-M   'P 1'
#
loop_
_entity.id
_entity.type
_entity.pdbx_description
1 polymer ?
#
loop_
_entity_poly.entity_id
_entity_poly.type
_entity_poly.pdbx_seq_one_letter_code
_entity_poly.pdbx_strand_id
1 'polypeptide(L)'
;MRNRWSSVLAILVAGFCLLASTAHGADNRKVKKTVKPVYPEIALKMRVEGTVKLEAVVDRDGAVTNVIVVSGHALLKPAAVECVKQWQYEPATDTTLVPIAVNFKLGE
;
A
#
# COMPACT_ATOMS: atom_id res chain seq x y z
N MET A 1 -42.11 -5.33 23.20
CA MET A 1 -42.11 -5.91 21.87
C MET A 1 -41.31 -5.11 20.87
N ARG A 2 -41.55 -3.85 20.86
CA ARG A 2 -40.80 -2.98 19.92
C ARG A 2 -39.32 -3.00 20.20
N ASN A 3 -38.91 -3.20 21.42
CA ASN A 3 -37.50 -3.21 21.78
C ASN A 3 -36.72 -4.32 21.09
N ARG A 4 -37.39 -5.43 20.85
CA ARG A 4 -36.72 -6.57 20.20
C ARG A 4 -36.33 -6.26 18.78
N TRP A 5 -37.14 -5.48 18.11
CA TRP A 5 -36.86 -5.10 16.75
C TRP A 5 -35.63 -4.23 16.63
N SER A 6 -35.51 -3.31 17.59
CA SER A 6 -34.33 -2.47 17.62
C SER A 6 -33.07 -3.28 17.83
N SER A 7 -33.16 -4.29 18.68
CA SER A 7 -32.01 -5.17 18.94
C SER A 7 -31.58 -5.89 17.69
N VAL A 8 -32.54 -6.35 16.89
CA VAL A 8 -32.21 -7.07 15.67
C VAL A 8 -31.48 -6.17 14.70
N LEU A 9 -31.95 -4.94 14.58
CA LEU A 9 -31.30 -3.99 13.68
C LEU A 9 -29.87 -3.72 14.10
N ALA A 10 -29.67 -3.59 15.40
CA ALA A 10 -28.33 -3.34 15.92
C ALA A 10 -27.37 -4.47 15.58
N ILE A 11 -27.86 -5.69 15.66
CA ILE A 11 -27.04 -6.87 15.34
C ILE A 11 -26.63 -6.86 13.87
N LEU A 12 -27.54 -6.50 13.00
CA LEU A 12 -27.24 -6.44 11.57
C LEU A 12 -26.13 -5.44 11.26
N VAL A 13 -26.23 -4.27 11.90
CA VAL A 13 -25.20 -3.25 11.69
C VAL A 13 -23.85 -3.74 12.17
N ALA A 14 -23.82 -4.39 13.29
CA ALA A 14 -22.58 -4.92 13.84
C ALA A 14 -21.97 -5.94 12.90
N GLY A 15 -22.79 -6.80 12.30
CA GLY A 15 -22.31 -7.78 11.37
C GLY A 15 -21.67 -7.14 10.15
N PHE A 16 -22.28 -6.10 9.65
CA PHE A 16 -21.73 -5.40 8.50
C PHE A 16 -20.36 -4.78 8.81
N CYS A 17 -20.23 -4.22 9.99
CA CYS A 17 -18.95 -3.64 10.39
C CYS A 17 -17.85 -4.67 10.48
N LEU A 18 -18.17 -5.85 10.95
CA LEU A 18 -17.19 -6.93 11.03
C LEU A 18 -16.68 -7.32 9.65
N LEU A 19 -17.56 -7.38 8.67
CA LEU A 19 -17.14 -7.71 7.31
C LEU A 19 -16.19 -6.66 6.77
N ALA A 20 -16.47 -5.39 7.02
CA ALA A 20 -15.59 -4.32 6.57
C ALA A 20 -14.21 -4.45 7.21
N SER A 21 -14.17 -4.82 8.48
CA SER A 21 -12.89 -4.99 9.17
C SER A 21 -12.04 -6.08 8.55
N THR A 22 -12.65 -7.20 8.20
CA THR A 22 -11.89 -8.30 7.62
C THR A 22 -11.27 -7.94 6.28
N ALA A 23 -11.88 -7.04 5.55
CA ALA A 23 -11.36 -6.65 4.24
C ALA A 23 -9.98 -5.98 4.34
N HIS A 24 -9.61 -5.49 5.51
CA HIS A 24 -8.34 -4.79 5.69
C HIS A 24 -7.22 -5.67 6.23
N GLY A 25 -7.49 -6.94 6.47
CA GLY A 25 -6.49 -7.82 7.04
C GLY A 25 -5.24 -7.95 6.20
N ALA A 26 -5.37 -7.88 4.87
CA ALA A 26 -4.25 -8.05 3.97
C ALA A 26 -3.27 -6.88 4.00
N ASP A 27 -3.71 -5.72 4.49
CA ASP A 27 -2.90 -4.50 4.46
C ASP A 27 -2.04 -4.31 5.71
N ASN A 28 -2.01 -5.29 6.60
CA ASN A 28 -1.35 -5.12 7.89
C ASN A 28 0.08 -5.63 7.94
N ARG A 29 0.71 -5.82 6.79
CA ARG A 29 2.09 -6.25 6.77
C ARG A 29 2.99 -5.13 7.26
N LYS A 30 3.74 -5.39 8.32
CA LYS A 30 4.61 -4.36 8.90
C LYS A 30 5.87 -4.19 8.08
N VAL A 31 6.22 -2.94 7.81
CA VAL A 31 7.45 -2.64 7.11
C VAL A 31 8.61 -2.61 8.12
N LYS A 32 9.71 -3.23 7.75
CA LYS A 32 10.91 -3.27 8.58
C LYS A 32 11.89 -2.20 8.16
N LYS A 33 12.02 -1.97 6.86
CA LYS A 33 12.94 -0.98 6.33
C LYS A 33 12.37 -0.37 5.08
N THR A 34 12.36 0.97 5.03
CA THR A 34 11.95 1.70 3.83
C THR A 34 13.16 2.43 3.26
N VAL A 35 13.13 2.67 1.96
CA VAL A 35 14.17 3.39 1.25
C VAL A 35 13.50 4.55 0.55
N LYS A 36 14.10 5.74 0.64
CA LYS A 36 13.55 6.91 -0.05
C LYS A 36 13.80 6.81 -1.55
N PRO A 37 12.85 7.25 -2.36
CA PRO A 37 13.04 7.22 -3.80
C PRO A 37 14.06 8.25 -4.25
N VAL A 38 14.80 7.90 -5.30
CA VAL A 38 15.72 8.82 -5.95
C VAL A 38 14.96 9.55 -7.04
N TYR A 39 14.91 10.86 -6.97
CA TYR A 39 14.19 11.65 -7.95
C TYR A 39 14.92 11.58 -9.29
N PRO A 40 14.27 11.13 -10.37
CA PRO A 40 14.94 11.06 -11.67
C PRO A 40 15.36 12.45 -12.16
N GLU A 41 16.52 12.51 -12.74
CA GLU A 41 17.07 13.79 -13.19
C GLU A 41 16.17 14.47 -14.20
N ILE A 42 15.65 13.70 -15.16
CA ILE A 42 14.78 14.28 -16.17
C ILE A 42 13.49 14.80 -15.58
N ALA A 43 12.98 14.12 -14.55
CA ALA A 43 11.76 14.60 -13.88
C ALA A 43 12.02 15.88 -13.13
N LEU A 44 13.21 16.02 -12.55
CA LEU A 44 13.60 17.26 -11.89
C LEU A 44 13.65 18.42 -12.89
N LYS A 45 14.27 18.18 -14.03
CA LYS A 45 14.40 19.20 -15.07
C LYS A 45 13.05 19.65 -15.63
N MET A 46 12.14 18.72 -15.75
CA MET A 46 10.80 18.99 -16.27
C MET A 46 9.83 19.38 -15.16
N ARG A 47 10.29 19.42 -13.92
CA ARG A 47 9.49 19.78 -12.74
C ARG A 47 8.25 18.91 -12.62
N VAL A 48 8.43 17.60 -12.80
CA VAL A 48 7.34 16.64 -12.69
C VAL A 48 7.20 16.18 -11.26
N GLU A 49 6.01 16.31 -10.71
CA GLU A 49 5.68 15.85 -9.37
C GLU A 49 4.50 14.89 -9.45
N GLY A 50 4.30 14.12 -8.39
CA GLY A 50 3.13 13.28 -8.32
C GLY A 50 3.33 12.08 -7.43
N THR A 51 2.30 11.25 -7.39
CA THR A 51 2.29 10.02 -6.60
C THR A 51 2.25 8.83 -7.52
N VAL A 52 3.13 7.86 -7.27
CA VAL A 52 3.12 6.58 -7.99
C VAL A 52 2.51 5.55 -7.06
N LYS A 53 1.48 4.87 -7.54
CA LYS A 53 0.83 3.80 -6.78
C LYS A 53 1.31 2.47 -7.30
N LEU A 54 1.74 1.61 -6.37
CA LEU A 54 2.29 0.31 -6.71
C LEU A 54 1.74 -0.74 -5.77
N GLU A 55 1.95 -1.99 -6.16
CA GLU A 55 1.68 -3.13 -5.30
C GLU A 55 2.95 -3.96 -5.23
N ALA A 56 3.42 -4.22 -4.02
CA ALA A 56 4.61 -5.03 -3.83
C ALA A 56 4.21 -6.45 -3.46
N VAL A 57 4.82 -7.41 -4.14
CA VAL A 57 4.68 -8.81 -3.76
C VAL A 57 5.75 -9.10 -2.74
N VAL A 58 5.34 -9.36 -1.50
CA VAL A 58 6.26 -9.56 -0.39
C VAL A 58 6.17 -11.03 0.03
N ASP A 59 7.31 -11.71 0.00
CA ASP A 59 7.34 -13.13 0.34
C ASP A 59 7.31 -13.36 1.85
N ARG A 60 7.37 -14.61 2.26
CA ARG A 60 7.30 -14.97 3.69
C ARG A 60 8.44 -14.37 4.49
N ASP A 61 9.58 -14.21 3.88
CA ASP A 61 10.76 -13.69 4.58
C ASP A 61 10.74 -12.17 4.70
N GLY A 62 9.81 -11.52 4.03
CA GLY A 62 9.71 -10.08 4.07
C GLY A 62 10.40 -9.38 2.92
N ALA A 63 10.92 -10.12 1.96
CA ALA A 63 11.58 -9.53 0.80
C ALA A 63 10.58 -9.20 -0.28
N VAL A 64 10.79 -8.06 -0.95
CA VAL A 64 9.97 -7.67 -2.09
C VAL A 64 10.48 -8.43 -3.30
N THR A 65 9.68 -9.34 -3.82
CA THR A 65 10.07 -10.19 -4.95
C THR A 65 9.58 -9.64 -6.29
N ASN A 66 8.56 -8.80 -6.26
CA ASN A 66 8.03 -8.21 -7.48
C ASN A 66 7.31 -6.91 -7.13
N VAL A 67 7.22 -6.01 -8.11
CA VAL A 67 6.51 -4.73 -7.93
C VAL A 67 5.62 -4.50 -9.14
N ILE A 68 4.35 -4.24 -8.89
CA ILE A 68 3.36 -3.98 -9.93
C ILE A 68 2.99 -2.51 -9.86
N VAL A 69 3.14 -1.79 -10.98
CA VAL A 69 2.76 -0.38 -11.03
C VAL A 69 1.29 -0.26 -11.36
N VAL A 70 0.55 0.41 -10.50
CA VAL A 70 -0.88 0.63 -10.69
C VAL A 70 -1.13 1.92 -11.46
N SER A 71 -0.48 3.01 -11.03
CA SER A 71 -0.64 4.30 -11.69
C SER A 71 0.51 5.22 -11.33
N GLY A 72 0.67 6.28 -12.13
CA GLY A 72 1.70 7.28 -11.87
C GLY A 72 2.26 7.85 -13.15
N HIS A 73 3.04 8.92 -13.01
CA HIS A 73 3.67 9.57 -14.16
C HIS A 73 4.77 8.68 -14.73
N ALA A 74 4.85 8.61 -16.04
CA ALA A 74 5.81 7.73 -16.72
C ALA A 74 7.25 8.01 -16.32
N LEU A 75 7.61 9.25 -16.07
CA LEU A 75 8.97 9.60 -15.67
C LEU A 75 9.30 9.21 -14.24
N LEU A 76 8.30 9.04 -13.40
CA LEU A 76 8.50 8.72 -11.98
C LEU A 76 8.40 7.22 -11.70
N LYS A 77 7.73 6.47 -12.57
CA LYS A 77 7.50 5.04 -12.34
C LYS A 77 8.77 4.24 -12.10
N PRO A 78 9.82 4.36 -12.93
CA PRO A 78 11.02 3.57 -12.71
C PRO A 78 11.67 3.82 -11.37
N ALA A 79 11.72 5.08 -10.95
CA ALA A 79 12.31 5.44 -9.67
C ALA A 79 11.53 4.86 -8.49
N ALA A 80 10.20 4.86 -8.60
CA ALA A 80 9.36 4.29 -7.57
C ALA A 80 9.56 2.78 -7.45
N VAL A 81 9.64 2.10 -8.60
CA VAL A 81 9.88 0.65 -8.61
C VAL A 81 11.21 0.30 -7.97
N GLU A 82 12.28 1.01 -8.36
CA GLU A 82 13.60 0.76 -7.79
C GLU A 82 13.63 1.00 -6.29
N CYS A 83 12.93 2.01 -5.85
CA CYS A 83 12.84 2.33 -4.42
C CYS A 83 12.18 1.20 -3.64
N VAL A 84 11.01 0.77 -4.11
CA VAL A 84 10.21 -0.23 -3.40
C VAL A 84 10.88 -1.61 -3.42
N LYS A 85 11.63 -1.92 -4.46
CA LYS A 85 12.37 -3.19 -4.52
C LYS A 85 13.34 -3.36 -3.36
N GLN A 86 13.80 -2.27 -2.80
CA GLN A 86 14.77 -2.29 -1.71
C GLN A 86 14.12 -2.30 -0.33
N TRP A 87 12.80 -2.18 -0.27
CA TRP A 87 12.08 -2.20 1.01
C TRP A 87 12.10 -3.59 1.59
N GLN A 88 12.02 -3.66 2.91
CA GLN A 88 11.97 -4.93 3.63
C GLN A 88 10.81 -4.91 4.61
N TYR A 89 10.16 -6.04 4.72
CA TYR A 89 9.03 -6.20 5.61
C TYR A 89 9.32 -7.25 6.66
N GLU A 90 8.51 -7.27 7.70
CA GLU A 90 8.61 -8.31 8.72
C GLU A 90 8.17 -9.65 8.12
N PRO A 91 8.79 -10.75 8.55
CA PRO A 91 8.36 -12.07 8.06
C PRO A 91 6.92 -12.35 8.40
N ALA A 92 6.29 -13.18 7.57
CA ALA A 92 4.92 -13.58 7.76
C ALA A 92 4.72 -15.00 7.25
N THR A 93 3.55 -15.56 7.52
CA THR A 93 3.28 -16.94 7.13
C THR A 93 3.03 -17.10 5.65
N ASP A 94 2.57 -16.04 4.99
CA ASP A 94 2.20 -16.11 3.58
C ASP A 94 2.78 -14.94 2.78
N THR A 95 2.89 -15.17 1.48
CA THR A 95 3.19 -14.09 0.55
C THR A 95 2.00 -13.15 0.47
N THR A 96 2.23 -11.85 0.52
CA THR A 96 1.17 -10.86 0.49
C THR A 96 1.41 -9.80 -0.57
N LEU A 97 0.33 -9.17 -0.99
CA LEU A 97 0.35 -8.02 -1.88
C LEU A 97 0.13 -6.77 -1.02
N VAL A 98 1.10 -5.88 -1.05
CA VAL A 98 1.07 -4.68 -0.21
C VAL A 98 0.94 -3.44 -1.09
N PRO A 99 -0.14 -2.66 -0.93
CA PRO A 99 -0.27 -1.41 -1.69
C PRO A 99 0.65 -0.35 -1.12
N ILE A 100 1.31 0.37 -2.02
CA ILE A 100 2.28 1.41 -1.64
C ILE A 100 2.05 2.63 -2.50
N ALA A 101 2.17 3.80 -1.90
CA ALA A 101 2.12 5.08 -2.62
C ALA A 101 3.43 5.79 -2.37
N VAL A 102 4.14 6.14 -3.44
CA VAL A 102 5.40 6.86 -3.37
C VAL A 102 5.18 8.27 -3.89
N ASN A 103 5.42 9.25 -3.03
CA ASN A 103 5.25 10.66 -3.37
C ASN A 103 6.54 11.28 -3.86
N PHE A 104 6.45 12.02 -4.96
CA PHE A 104 7.57 12.79 -5.47
C PHE A 104 7.19 14.27 -5.44
N LYS A 105 7.92 15.04 -4.65
CA LYS A 105 7.66 16.45 -4.49
C LYS A 105 8.93 17.25 -4.69
N LEU A 106 8.80 18.38 -5.38
CA LEU A 106 9.90 19.31 -5.55
C LEU A 106 9.90 20.30 -4.41
N GLY A 107 11.08 20.84 -4.08
CA GLY A 107 11.17 21.88 -3.08
C GLY A 107 11.18 21.39 -1.65
N GLU A 108 11.42 20.13 -1.45
CA GLU A 108 11.53 19.54 -0.11
C GLU A 108 12.96 19.50 0.42
#